data_ca5539c8125d76a0aaa00be6ffde96be
#
_entry.id   ca5539c8125d76a0aaa00be6ffde96be
#
_cell.length_a   1.000
_cell.length_b   1.000
_cell.length_c   1.000
_cell.angle_alpha   90.00
_cell.angle_beta   90.00
_cell.angle_gamma   90.00
#
_symmetry.space_group_name_H-M   'P 1'
#
loop_
_entity.id
_entity.type
_entity.pdbx_description
1 polymer ?
#
loop_
_entity_poly.entity_id
_entity_poly.type
_entity_poly.pdbx_seq_one_letter_code
_entity_poly.pdbx_strand_id
1 'polypeptide(L)'
;MKLVEPYAVKLGFKIEERSWNKLIANPHEKSEWVTLHWHKIKTIKNRTGWDMDKINQKAIDLDDDTWFCSGFVKTQYAGTLTHIKVAEFLRRVAAFCSYVEIFDEADYYESGATEKSLKETNESFEASKQMIEGLGEQLKNLFGKDNVIMGGSK
;
A
#
# COMPACT_ATOMS: atom_id res chain seq x y z
N MET A 1 1.49 6.49 16.53
CA MET A 1 1.98 5.11 16.41
C MET A 1 1.33 4.15 17.38
N LYS A 2 1.32 4.42 18.70
CA LYS A 2 0.71 3.55 19.71
C LYS A 2 -0.75 3.14 19.44
N LEU A 3 -1.48 3.92 18.64
CA LEU A 3 -2.88 3.64 18.29
C LEU A 3 -3.04 2.69 17.10
N VAL A 4 -2.13 2.69 16.16
CA VAL A 4 -2.27 1.90 14.90
C VAL A 4 -1.49 0.58 14.92
N GLU A 5 -0.35 0.52 15.61
CA GLU A 5 0.47 -0.69 15.72
C GLU A 5 -0.31 -1.93 16.20
N PRO A 6 -1.18 -1.85 17.24
CA PRO A 6 -1.94 -3.01 17.71
C PRO A 6 -2.86 -3.61 16.64
N TYR A 7 -3.34 -2.80 15.70
CA TYR A 7 -4.15 -3.29 14.59
C TYR A 7 -3.31 -4.05 13.56
N ALA A 8 -2.11 -3.56 13.24
CA ALA A 8 -1.18 -4.29 12.38
C ALA A 8 -0.84 -5.67 12.97
N VAL A 9 -0.51 -5.72 14.26
CA VAL A 9 -0.21 -6.96 14.98
C VAL A 9 -1.41 -7.90 15.00
N LYS A 10 -2.62 -7.39 15.26
CA LYS A 10 -3.87 -8.19 15.27
C LYS A 10 -4.16 -8.82 13.90
N LEU A 11 -3.78 -8.15 12.81
CA LEU A 11 -3.93 -8.66 11.44
C LEU A 11 -2.79 -9.62 11.03
N GLY A 12 -1.84 -9.86 11.93
CA GLY A 12 -0.71 -10.75 11.72
C GLY A 12 0.44 -10.12 10.93
N PHE A 13 0.53 -8.79 10.89
CA PHE A 13 1.65 -8.10 10.25
C PHE A 13 2.89 -8.19 11.15
N LYS A 14 4.04 -8.46 10.55
CA LYS A 14 5.32 -8.38 11.24
C LYS A 14 5.78 -6.92 11.30
N ILE A 15 6.04 -6.42 12.49
CA ILE A 15 6.56 -5.05 12.66
C ILE A 15 8.06 -5.07 12.41
N GLU A 16 8.50 -4.36 11.37
CA GLU A 16 9.90 -4.26 10.97
C GLU A 16 10.59 -3.05 11.60
N GLU A 17 9.86 -1.93 11.65
CA GLU A 17 10.38 -0.69 12.25
C GLU A 17 9.25 0.10 12.93
N ARG A 18 9.56 0.70 14.05
CA ARG A 18 8.68 1.67 14.70
C ARG A 18 9.46 2.81 15.34
N SER A 19 8.93 3.99 15.23
CA SER A 19 9.37 5.17 15.94
C SER A 19 8.16 6.01 16.37
N TRP A 20 8.38 7.20 16.87
CA TRP A 20 7.29 8.08 17.29
C TRP A 20 6.41 8.54 16.10
N ASN A 21 6.96 8.62 14.89
CA ASN A 21 6.29 9.09 13.67
C ASN A 21 6.38 8.13 12.48
N LYS A 22 6.83 6.87 12.69
CA LYS A 22 7.00 5.90 11.62
C LYS A 22 6.57 4.51 12.06
N LEU A 23 5.86 3.80 11.19
CA LEU A 23 5.57 2.38 11.27
C LEU A 23 5.88 1.73 9.93
N ILE A 24 6.71 0.70 9.95
CA ILE A 24 6.88 -0.21 8.83
C ILE A 24 6.40 -1.58 9.29
N ALA A 25 5.42 -2.12 8.58
CA ALA A 25 4.83 -3.41 8.86
C ALA A 25 4.80 -4.27 7.60
N ASN A 26 5.18 -5.53 7.74
CA ASN A 26 5.15 -6.51 6.65
C ASN A 26 3.88 -7.34 6.77
N PRO A 27 2.89 -7.20 5.86
CA PRO A 27 1.66 -7.96 5.89
C PRO A 27 1.85 -9.41 5.40
N HIS A 28 2.86 -9.67 4.55
CA HIS A 28 3.18 -10.97 4.00
C HIS A 28 4.57 -10.97 3.34
N GLU A 29 5.28 -12.08 3.36
CA GLU A 29 6.63 -12.21 2.79
C GLU A 29 6.75 -11.85 1.29
N LYS A 30 5.65 -12.01 0.53
CA LYS A 30 5.56 -11.71 -0.91
C LYS A 30 4.92 -10.34 -1.21
N SER A 31 4.64 -9.52 -0.21
CA SER A 31 4.14 -8.16 -0.39
C SER A 31 5.23 -7.13 -0.15
N GLU A 32 5.01 -5.93 -0.64
CA GLU A 32 5.74 -4.77 -0.15
C GLU A 32 5.32 -4.46 1.29
N TRP A 33 6.16 -3.73 1.99
CA TRP A 33 5.87 -3.30 3.35
C TRP A 33 4.88 -2.14 3.35
N VAL A 34 3.93 -2.18 4.26
CA VAL A 34 3.10 -1.03 4.57
C VAL A 34 3.96 -0.04 5.35
N THR A 35 4.24 1.10 4.76
CA THR A 35 5.01 2.16 5.40
C THR A 35 4.08 3.32 5.71
N LEU A 36 3.94 3.64 6.99
CA LEU A 36 3.27 4.83 7.47
C LEU A 36 4.31 5.75 8.10
N HIS A 37 4.53 6.89 7.48
CA HIS A 37 5.47 7.90 7.97
C HIS A 37 4.78 9.25 8.04
N TRP A 38 4.59 9.75 9.27
CA TRP A 38 3.92 11.02 9.53
C TRP A 38 4.92 12.16 9.52
N HIS A 39 4.63 13.17 8.74
CA HIS A 39 5.39 14.40 8.62
C HIS A 39 4.50 15.60 8.93
N LYS A 40 5.07 16.65 9.51
CA LYS A 40 4.39 17.94 9.56
C LYS A 40 4.37 18.59 8.19
N ILE A 41 3.27 19.26 7.83
CA ILE A 41 3.11 19.93 6.53
C ILE A 41 4.25 20.90 6.26
N LYS A 42 4.67 21.70 7.24
CA LYS A 42 5.84 22.60 7.11
C LYS A 42 7.14 21.88 6.70
N THR A 43 7.30 20.62 7.09
CA THR A 43 8.49 19.83 6.73
C THR A 43 8.43 19.35 5.29
N ILE A 44 7.22 19.11 4.75
CA ILE A 44 6.99 18.64 3.39
C ILE A 44 7.09 19.79 2.39
N LYS A 45 6.53 20.96 2.70
CA LYS A 45 6.59 22.17 1.87
C LYS A 45 8.03 22.56 1.48
N ASN A 46 9.01 22.19 2.29
CA ASN A 46 10.43 22.49 2.07
C ASN A 46 11.23 21.38 1.37
N ARG A 47 10.59 20.25 0.98
CA ARG A 47 11.28 19.15 0.30
C ARG A 47 11.14 19.27 -1.21
N THR A 48 12.27 19.37 -1.92
CA THR A 48 12.33 19.20 -3.37
C THR A 48 12.27 17.72 -3.73
N GLY A 49 11.44 17.35 -4.71
CA GLY A 49 11.42 15.99 -5.28
C GLY A 49 10.15 15.17 -5.07
N TRP A 50 9.16 15.69 -4.36
CA TRP A 50 7.81 15.13 -4.36
C TRP A 50 6.98 15.85 -5.43
N ASP A 51 5.97 15.16 -5.99
CA ASP A 51 4.98 15.81 -6.87
C ASP A 51 4.11 16.75 -5.99
N MET A 52 4.73 17.87 -5.63
CA MET A 52 4.19 18.84 -4.69
C MET A 52 2.98 19.56 -5.26
N ASP A 53 2.75 19.51 -6.60
CA ASP A 53 1.65 20.23 -7.21
C ASP A 53 0.29 19.59 -6.84
N LYS A 54 0.24 18.25 -6.79
CA LYS A 54 -0.96 17.54 -6.33
C LYS A 54 -1.16 17.61 -4.81
N ILE A 55 -0.07 17.58 -4.05
CA ILE A 55 -0.10 17.72 -2.59
C ILE A 55 -0.38 19.18 -2.21
N ASN A 56 0.22 20.14 -2.91
CA ASN A 56 0.07 21.56 -2.62
C ASN A 56 -1.34 22.08 -2.89
N GLN A 57 -2.04 21.63 -3.93
CA GLN A 57 -3.42 22.08 -4.17
C GLN A 57 -4.38 21.73 -3.03
N LYS A 58 -4.17 20.59 -2.36
CA LYS A 58 -4.97 20.19 -1.20
C LYS A 58 -4.38 20.64 0.14
N ALA A 59 -3.04 20.87 0.19
CA ALA A 59 -2.33 21.28 1.40
C ALA A 59 -2.21 22.79 1.59
N ILE A 60 -2.59 23.61 0.59
CA ILE A 60 -2.52 25.08 0.67
C ILE A 60 -3.35 25.62 1.85
N ASP A 61 -4.49 24.97 2.14
CA ASP A 61 -5.38 25.37 3.24
C ASP A 61 -5.08 24.64 4.57
N LEU A 62 -4.05 23.76 4.61
CA LEU A 62 -3.69 23.04 5.82
C LEU A 62 -2.70 23.84 6.65
N ASP A 63 -2.97 23.88 7.96
CA ASP A 63 -2.05 24.41 8.96
C ASP A 63 -0.68 23.71 8.88
N ASP A 64 0.38 24.47 9.01
CA ASP A 64 1.77 23.98 9.02
C ASP A 64 2.04 22.92 10.10
N ASP A 65 1.27 22.92 11.17
CA ASP A 65 1.35 21.94 12.24
C ASP A 65 0.48 20.67 12.00
N THR A 66 -0.29 20.65 10.92
CA THR A 66 -1.04 19.44 10.50
C THR A 66 -0.07 18.30 10.16
N TRP A 67 -0.45 17.09 10.56
CA TRP A 67 0.30 15.88 10.24
C TRP A 67 -0.21 15.27 8.92
N PHE A 68 0.72 14.92 8.06
CA PHE A 68 0.49 14.26 6.79
C PHE A 68 1.16 12.89 6.78
N CYS A 69 0.49 11.89 6.25
CA CYS A 69 1.05 10.57 5.99
C CYS A 69 0.72 10.16 4.56
N SER A 70 1.72 9.67 3.85
CA SER A 70 1.52 9.01 2.55
C SER A 70 2.17 7.64 2.58
N GLY A 71 1.67 6.74 1.77
CA GLY A 71 2.21 5.40 1.64
C GLY A 71 1.74 4.74 0.35
N PHE A 72 2.45 3.70 -0.01
CA PHE A 72 2.14 2.84 -1.13
C PHE A 72 2.49 1.42 -0.74
N VAL A 73 1.71 0.44 -1.15
CA VAL A 73 1.97 -0.98 -0.91
C VAL A 73 1.44 -1.82 -2.06
N LYS A 74 2.28 -2.71 -2.59
CA LYS A 74 1.88 -3.71 -3.57
C LYS A 74 1.60 -5.03 -2.88
N THR A 75 0.39 -5.52 -3.08
CA THR A 75 -0.08 -6.80 -2.52
C THR A 75 -0.31 -7.86 -3.59
N GLN A 76 -0.15 -7.54 -4.86
CA GLN A 76 -0.49 -8.37 -6.02
C GLN A 76 0.19 -9.75 -6.03
N TYR A 77 1.39 -9.89 -5.44
CA TYR A 77 2.09 -11.17 -5.34
C TYR A 77 1.77 -11.97 -4.08
N ALA A 78 1.12 -11.35 -3.12
CA ALA A 78 0.78 -11.95 -1.83
C ALA A 78 -0.66 -12.47 -1.75
N GLY A 79 -1.46 -12.19 -2.78
CA GLY A 79 -2.83 -12.68 -2.96
C GLY A 79 -3.90 -11.88 -2.23
N THR A 80 -5.14 -12.20 -2.56
CA THR A 80 -6.36 -11.51 -2.13
C THR A 80 -6.47 -11.32 -0.62
N LEU A 81 -6.15 -12.34 0.18
CA LEU A 81 -6.25 -12.23 1.64
C LEU A 81 -5.30 -11.19 2.23
N THR A 82 -4.11 -11.05 1.67
CA THR A 82 -3.15 -10.04 2.10
C THR A 82 -3.65 -8.64 1.76
N HIS A 83 -4.19 -8.48 0.56
CA HIS A 83 -4.80 -7.22 0.12
C HIS A 83 -5.93 -6.80 1.07
N ILE A 84 -6.86 -7.71 1.37
CA ILE A 84 -7.97 -7.49 2.32
C ILE A 84 -7.44 -7.04 3.68
N LYS A 85 -6.43 -7.71 4.22
CA LYS A 85 -5.83 -7.32 5.51
C LYS A 85 -5.23 -5.92 5.48
N VAL A 86 -4.57 -5.55 4.37
CA VAL A 86 -4.02 -4.20 4.19
C VAL A 86 -5.13 -3.17 4.12
N ALA A 87 -6.18 -3.39 3.34
CA ALA A 87 -7.33 -2.49 3.27
C ALA A 87 -8.03 -2.32 4.62
N GLU A 88 -8.25 -3.41 5.36
CA GLU A 88 -8.80 -3.36 6.73
C GLU A 88 -7.89 -2.60 7.70
N PHE A 89 -6.58 -2.78 7.59
CA PHE A 89 -5.63 -2.00 8.37
C PHE A 89 -5.74 -0.51 8.05
N LEU A 90 -5.76 -0.14 6.77
CA LEU A 90 -5.88 1.26 6.34
C LEU A 90 -7.20 1.88 6.76
N ARG A 91 -8.32 1.14 6.76
CA ARG A 91 -9.59 1.62 7.34
C ARG A 91 -9.47 1.95 8.82
N ARG A 92 -8.72 1.16 9.59
CA ARG A 92 -8.47 1.45 11.01
C ARG A 92 -7.59 2.67 11.19
N VAL A 93 -6.58 2.84 10.34
CA VAL A 93 -5.74 4.06 10.32
C VAL A 93 -6.57 5.28 9.98
N ALA A 94 -7.41 5.18 8.95
CA ALA A 94 -8.29 6.25 8.48
C ALA A 94 -9.20 6.81 9.59
N ALA A 95 -9.65 5.96 10.51
CA ALA A 95 -10.49 6.38 11.65
C ALA A 95 -9.79 7.39 12.61
N PHE A 96 -8.48 7.54 12.51
CA PHE A 96 -7.70 8.52 13.29
C PHE A 96 -7.30 9.75 12.48
N CYS A 97 -7.74 9.85 11.22
CA CYS A 97 -7.39 10.93 10.31
C CYS A 97 -8.61 11.83 10.09
N SER A 98 -8.40 13.14 10.00
CA SER A 98 -9.45 14.10 9.63
C SER A 98 -9.81 14.06 8.14
N TYR A 99 -8.88 13.59 7.32
CA TYR A 99 -9.06 13.38 5.89
C TYR A 99 -8.21 12.19 5.42
N VAL A 100 -8.75 11.38 4.53
CA VAL A 100 -8.07 10.23 3.92
C VAL A 100 -8.47 10.13 2.45
N GLU A 101 -7.49 9.83 1.61
CA GLU A 101 -7.68 9.46 0.23
C GLU A 101 -6.89 8.17 -0.01
N ILE A 102 -7.57 7.11 -0.42
CA ILE A 102 -6.97 5.82 -0.70
C ILE A 102 -7.42 5.39 -2.10
N PHE A 103 -6.45 5.10 -2.94
CA PHE A 103 -6.68 4.49 -4.24
C PHE A 103 -6.40 2.99 -4.13
N ASP A 104 -7.42 2.20 -4.37
CA ASP A 104 -7.36 0.74 -4.33
C ASP A 104 -7.78 0.18 -5.69
N GLU A 105 -6.81 -0.40 -6.41
CA GLU A 105 -7.03 -0.97 -7.75
C GLU A 105 -8.05 -2.12 -7.75
N ALA A 106 -8.24 -2.80 -6.61
CA ALA A 106 -9.20 -3.88 -6.46
C ALA A 106 -10.56 -3.44 -5.89
N ASP A 107 -10.73 -2.13 -5.63
CA ASP A 107 -11.95 -1.51 -5.12
C ASP A 107 -12.49 -2.09 -3.79
N TYR A 108 -11.68 -2.90 -3.11
CA TYR A 108 -12.08 -3.51 -1.84
C TYR A 108 -12.16 -2.51 -0.70
N TYR A 109 -11.29 -1.50 -0.70
CA TYR A 109 -11.29 -0.49 0.36
C TYR A 109 -12.62 0.25 0.44
N GLU A 110 -13.21 0.63 -0.69
CA GLU A 110 -14.50 1.35 -0.75
C GLU A 110 -15.68 0.40 -0.54
N SER A 111 -15.69 -0.73 -1.25
CA SER A 111 -16.83 -1.66 -1.27
C SER A 111 -17.00 -2.49 0.00
N GLY A 112 -15.91 -2.70 0.75
CA GLY A 112 -15.92 -3.51 1.97
C GLY A 112 -16.03 -5.01 1.75
N ALA A 113 -16.18 -5.75 2.85
CA ALA A 113 -16.23 -7.21 2.85
C ALA A 113 -17.64 -7.73 2.46
N THR A 114 -18.11 -7.45 1.26
CA THR A 114 -19.30 -8.08 0.68
C THR A 114 -18.89 -9.31 -0.13
N GLU A 115 -19.80 -10.25 -0.34
CA GLU A 115 -19.54 -11.43 -1.20
C GLU A 115 -19.13 -10.99 -2.61
N LYS A 116 -19.79 -9.97 -3.14
CA LYS A 116 -19.49 -9.38 -4.45
C LYS A 116 -18.07 -8.82 -4.50
N SER A 117 -17.69 -7.97 -3.54
CA SER A 117 -16.36 -7.34 -3.52
C SER A 117 -15.23 -8.35 -3.31
N LEU A 118 -15.45 -9.39 -2.50
CA LEU A 118 -14.50 -10.48 -2.34
C LEU A 118 -14.27 -11.23 -3.64
N LYS A 119 -15.35 -11.50 -4.41
CA LYS A 119 -15.27 -12.14 -5.70
C LYS A 119 -14.53 -11.26 -6.72
N GLU A 120 -14.91 -9.99 -6.85
CA GLU A 120 -14.29 -9.03 -7.77
C GLU A 120 -12.80 -8.83 -7.44
N THR A 121 -12.46 -8.70 -6.16
CA THR A 121 -11.07 -8.62 -5.70
C THR A 121 -10.27 -9.86 -6.11
N ASN A 122 -10.83 -11.05 -5.92
CA ASN A 122 -10.17 -12.30 -6.29
C ASN A 122 -9.98 -12.42 -7.81
N GLU A 123 -11.00 -12.08 -8.60
CA GLU A 123 -10.93 -12.07 -10.06
C GLU A 123 -9.87 -11.08 -10.58
N SER A 124 -9.76 -9.89 -9.98
CA SER A 124 -8.72 -8.89 -10.29
C SER A 124 -7.31 -9.42 -10.02
N PHE A 125 -7.11 -10.10 -8.89
CA PHE A 125 -5.82 -10.70 -8.55
C PHE A 125 -5.44 -11.83 -9.50
N GLU A 126 -6.36 -12.72 -9.85
CA GLU A 126 -6.11 -13.80 -10.79
C GLU A 126 -5.80 -13.27 -12.21
N ALA A 127 -6.51 -12.24 -12.66
CA ALA A 127 -6.24 -11.59 -13.95
C ALA A 127 -4.85 -10.94 -13.97
N SER A 128 -4.47 -10.23 -12.90
CA SER A 128 -3.14 -9.61 -12.76
C SER A 128 -2.03 -10.67 -12.76
N LYS A 129 -2.24 -11.78 -12.09
CA LYS A 129 -1.30 -12.91 -12.04
C LYS A 129 -1.09 -13.52 -13.44
N GLN A 130 -2.19 -13.81 -14.16
CA GLN A 130 -2.12 -14.34 -15.52
C GLN A 130 -1.40 -13.39 -16.48
N MET A 131 -1.65 -12.08 -16.37
CA MET A 131 -0.96 -11.08 -17.18
C MET A 131 0.55 -11.09 -16.92
N ILE A 132 0.99 -11.15 -15.68
CA ILE A 132 2.40 -11.18 -15.30
C ILE A 132 3.07 -12.46 -15.80
N GLU A 133 2.41 -13.62 -15.63
CA GLU A 133 2.90 -14.90 -16.12
C GLU A 133 3.04 -14.90 -17.66
N GLY A 134 2.04 -14.36 -18.38
CA GLY A 134 2.07 -14.22 -19.83
C GLY A 134 3.17 -13.30 -20.33
N LEU A 135 3.40 -12.17 -19.66
CA LEU A 135 4.53 -11.27 -19.97
C LEU A 135 5.88 -11.97 -19.71
N GLY A 136 5.98 -12.72 -18.62
CA GLY A 136 7.18 -13.50 -18.31
C GLY A 136 7.52 -14.53 -19.39
N GLU A 137 6.52 -15.22 -19.92
CA GLU A 137 6.70 -16.18 -21.04
C GLU A 137 7.11 -15.47 -22.34
N GLN A 138 6.49 -14.33 -22.67
CA GLN A 138 6.86 -13.54 -23.84
C GLN A 138 8.31 -13.05 -23.75
N LEU A 139 8.74 -12.54 -22.61
CA LEU A 139 10.12 -12.11 -22.38
C LEU A 139 11.11 -13.27 -22.49
N LYS A 140 10.79 -14.44 -21.93
CA LYS A 140 11.62 -15.65 -22.10
C LYS A 140 11.77 -16.08 -23.56
N ASN A 141 10.71 -15.94 -24.35
CA ASN A 141 10.74 -16.25 -25.78
C ASN A 141 11.56 -15.24 -26.59
N LEU A 142 11.55 -13.95 -26.21
CA LEU A 142 12.29 -12.89 -26.88
C LEU A 142 13.78 -12.87 -26.53
N PHE A 143 14.14 -13.10 -25.28
CA PHE A 143 15.49 -12.90 -24.76
C PHE A 143 16.23 -14.20 -24.43
N GLY A 144 15.59 -15.37 -24.56
CA GLY A 144 16.11 -16.66 -24.14
C GLY A 144 15.98 -16.90 -22.63
N LYS A 145 15.95 -18.18 -22.25
CA LYS A 145 15.65 -18.58 -20.86
C LYS A 145 16.65 -18.07 -19.80
N ASP A 146 17.89 -17.78 -20.21
CA ASP A 146 18.97 -17.45 -19.28
C ASP A 146 19.08 -15.95 -18.96
N ASN A 147 18.32 -15.08 -19.64
CA ASN A 147 18.44 -13.63 -19.50
C ASN A 147 17.26 -12.95 -18.78
N VAL A 148 16.21 -13.70 -18.43
CA VAL A 148 15.04 -13.13 -17.72
C VAL A 148 15.15 -13.43 -16.24
N ILE A 149 15.72 -12.51 -15.49
CA ILE A 149 15.63 -12.50 -14.02
C ILE A 149 14.25 -11.91 -13.69
N MET A 150 13.26 -12.77 -13.49
CA MET A 150 12.01 -12.37 -12.87
C MET A 150 12.34 -11.95 -11.43
N GLY A 151 12.20 -10.67 -11.14
CA GLY A 151 12.50 -10.10 -9.84
C GLY A 151 11.68 -10.78 -8.73
N GLY A 152 12.23 -11.86 -8.22
CA GLY A 152 11.82 -12.42 -6.95
C GLY A 152 12.57 -11.66 -5.88
N SER A 153 11.87 -10.84 -5.12
CA SER A 153 12.40 -10.26 -3.89
C SER A 153 12.88 -11.39 -2.96
N LYS A 154 14.18 -11.35 -2.66
CA LYS A 154 14.72 -12.08 -1.50
C LYS A 154 14.29 -11.39 -0.23
#